data_a7a29f77970c0e60c8cf41fe688e82d2
#
_entry.id   a7a29f77970c0e60c8cf41fe688e82d2
#
_cell.length_a   1.000
_cell.length_b   1.000
_cell.length_c   1.000
_cell.angle_alpha   90.00
_cell.angle_beta   90.00
_cell.angle_gamma   90.00
#
_symmetry.space_group_name_H-M   'P 1'
#
loop_
_entity.id
_entity.type
_entity.pdbx_description
1 polymer ?
#
loop_
_entity_poly.entity_id
_entity_poly.type
_entity_poly.pdbx_seq_one_letter_code
_entity_poly.pdbx_strand_id
1 'polypeptide(L)'
;GYDFETYQNIMLASDFQLDQMTDTLSNTNFNGITPEIKEILNKCPESEKTGYVYYSEERHKMEPALLKTGETLAGKNKENWTDYEKQIWEETKADNTVKVHFLGISEAVFDMLEWKGEKCSWDTFKSGDYVIVDYSDKYTEQPVSYYQSGETFKMEYGNGKQKDYGVIGEAMMPYSLDYPYADTVYITVMVPEEEYITQTGNQSAMYAAIDAKKGEDKQVKEYIDKNVLKENDMINVSSVLDMKASFRRFVGKYYMIGGFLVVILAFIGIMNFFNTTATSVISRKKELALLDVM
;
A
#
# COMPACT_ATOMS: atom_id res chain seq x y z
N GLY A 1 20.19 4.05 1.86
CA GLY A 1 19.55 2.82 1.42
C GLY A 1 18.23 2.67 2.13
N TYR A 2 17.21 2.20 1.45
CA TYR A 2 15.94 1.88 2.09
C TYR A 2 16.21 0.80 3.15
N ASP A 3 15.90 1.12 4.40
CA ASP A 3 15.89 0.12 5.45
C ASP A 3 14.59 -0.70 5.37
N PHE A 4 14.58 -1.82 6.08
CA PHE A 4 13.42 -2.71 6.07
C PHE A 4 12.16 -2.03 6.64
N GLU A 5 12.32 -1.16 7.64
CA GLU A 5 11.22 -0.47 8.31
C GLU A 5 10.52 0.51 7.35
N THR A 6 11.29 1.30 6.61
CA THR A 6 10.73 2.20 5.57
C THR A 6 9.99 1.40 4.49
N TYR A 7 10.57 0.28 4.02
CA TYR A 7 9.90 -0.58 3.05
C TYR A 7 8.61 -1.18 3.59
N GLN A 8 8.62 -1.68 4.83
CA GLN A 8 7.46 -2.24 5.50
C GLN A 8 6.32 -1.22 5.62
N ASN A 9 6.61 -0.01 6.09
CA ASN A 9 5.60 1.04 6.30
C ASN A 9 4.92 1.50 5.00
N ILE A 10 5.63 1.39 3.86
CA ILE A 10 5.03 1.66 2.54
C ILE A 10 4.13 0.50 2.11
N MET A 11 4.54 -0.75 2.36
CA MET A 11 3.88 -1.93 1.82
C MET A 11 2.72 -2.44 2.69
N LEU A 12 2.74 -2.18 4.01
CA LEU A 12 1.68 -2.59 4.94
C LEU A 12 1.50 -1.53 6.03
N ALA A 13 0.26 -1.08 6.20
CA ALA A 13 -0.11 -0.12 7.25
C ALA A 13 -0.34 -0.79 8.62
N SER A 14 -0.40 -2.12 8.67
CA SER A 14 -0.68 -2.94 9.86
C SER A 14 0.15 -4.21 9.86
N ASP A 15 0.13 -4.98 10.93
CA ASP A 15 0.86 -6.27 11.03
C ASP A 15 0.34 -7.31 10.03
N PHE A 16 -0.99 -7.30 9.78
CA PHE A 16 -1.66 -8.16 8.80
C PHE A 16 -2.64 -7.35 7.97
N GLN A 17 -2.71 -7.66 6.69
CA GLN A 17 -3.73 -7.13 5.79
C GLN A 17 -4.36 -8.29 5.01
N LEU A 18 -5.69 -8.33 5.00
CA LEU A 18 -6.47 -9.29 4.23
C LEU A 18 -7.20 -8.55 3.12
N ASP A 19 -7.21 -9.18 1.95
CA ASP A 19 -7.93 -8.73 0.77
C ASP A 19 -8.48 -9.92 -0.02
N GLN A 20 -9.33 -9.65 -1.00
CA GLN A 20 -9.77 -10.69 -1.93
C GLN A 20 -8.75 -10.83 -3.06
N MET A 21 -8.35 -12.07 -3.39
CA MET A 21 -7.60 -12.33 -4.61
C MET A 21 -8.45 -11.96 -5.82
N THR A 22 -7.92 -11.11 -6.68
CA THR A 22 -8.56 -10.74 -7.95
C THR A 22 -7.75 -11.33 -9.10
N ASP A 23 -8.38 -12.19 -9.90
CA ASP A 23 -7.71 -12.82 -11.05
C ASP A 23 -7.56 -11.87 -12.25
N THR A 24 -8.26 -10.75 -12.24
CA THR A 24 -8.26 -9.81 -13.38
C THR A 24 -8.38 -8.35 -12.91
N LEU A 25 -7.69 -7.47 -13.60
CA LEU A 25 -7.75 -6.02 -13.45
C LEU A 25 -9.17 -5.42 -13.66
N SER A 26 -10.12 -6.20 -14.16
CA SER A 26 -11.49 -5.79 -14.44
C SER A 26 -12.48 -6.14 -13.33
N ASN A 27 -12.07 -6.86 -12.29
CA ASN A 27 -12.96 -7.20 -11.19
C ASN A 27 -12.90 -6.13 -10.12
N THR A 28 -13.80 -5.16 -10.21
CA THR A 28 -13.96 -4.05 -9.26
C THR A 28 -14.83 -4.40 -8.05
N ASN A 29 -15.29 -5.65 -7.92
CA ASN A 29 -16.05 -6.11 -6.76
C ASN A 29 -15.12 -6.50 -5.62
N PHE A 30 -14.68 -5.50 -4.86
CA PHE A 30 -13.86 -5.67 -3.66
C PHE A 30 -14.70 -6.03 -2.43
N ASN A 31 -15.35 -7.18 -2.45
CA ASN A 31 -16.30 -7.61 -1.42
C ASN A 31 -15.82 -8.86 -0.66
N GLY A 32 -14.49 -9.08 -0.60
CA GLY A 32 -13.94 -10.32 -0.04
C GLY A 32 -14.08 -10.45 1.47
N ILE A 33 -14.03 -9.33 2.19
CA ILE A 33 -14.14 -9.36 3.65
C ILE A 33 -15.62 -9.23 4.02
N THR A 34 -16.31 -10.37 4.01
CA THR A 34 -17.76 -10.46 4.31
C THR A 34 -18.05 -10.16 5.77
N PRO A 35 -19.33 -9.89 6.15
CA PRO A 35 -19.73 -9.72 7.56
C PRO A 35 -19.32 -10.91 8.43
N GLU A 36 -19.39 -12.14 7.92
CA GLU A 36 -18.99 -13.36 8.63
C GLU A 36 -17.48 -13.36 8.91
N ILE A 37 -16.67 -13.01 7.92
CA ILE A 37 -15.21 -12.89 8.10
C ILE A 37 -14.90 -11.78 9.10
N LYS A 38 -15.56 -10.63 9.01
CA LYS A 38 -15.43 -9.55 10.00
C LYS A 38 -15.71 -10.02 11.42
N GLU A 39 -16.79 -10.78 11.61
CA GLU A 39 -17.14 -11.34 12.91
C GLU A 39 -16.05 -12.28 13.45
N ILE A 40 -15.47 -13.11 12.58
CA ILE A 40 -14.36 -14.01 12.94
C ILE A 40 -13.12 -13.17 13.34
N LEU A 41 -12.74 -12.18 12.54
CA LEU A 41 -11.55 -11.35 12.80
C LEU A 41 -11.70 -10.54 14.10
N ASN A 42 -12.88 -9.99 14.37
CA ASN A 42 -13.17 -9.24 15.60
C ASN A 42 -13.15 -10.11 16.87
N LYS A 43 -13.24 -11.44 16.73
CA LYS A 43 -13.11 -12.40 17.85
C LYS A 43 -11.69 -12.87 18.09
N CYS A 44 -10.69 -12.42 17.31
CA CYS A 44 -9.30 -12.80 17.53
C CYS A 44 -8.79 -12.20 18.85
N PRO A 45 -8.48 -13.00 19.86
CA PRO A 45 -8.16 -12.49 21.20
C PRO A 45 -6.78 -11.84 21.27
N GLU A 46 -5.89 -12.17 20.34
CA GLU A 46 -4.53 -11.64 20.25
C GLU A 46 -4.42 -10.39 19.37
N SER A 47 -5.52 -9.97 18.71
CA SER A 47 -5.59 -8.70 18.00
C SER A 47 -5.67 -7.54 18.99
N GLU A 48 -4.88 -6.49 18.76
CA GLU A 48 -4.97 -5.23 19.48
C GLU A 48 -6.00 -4.29 18.82
N LYS A 49 -5.91 -4.18 17.49
CA LYS A 49 -6.82 -3.37 16.67
C LYS A 49 -7.15 -4.10 15.38
N THR A 50 -8.39 -3.96 14.94
CA THR A 50 -8.83 -4.44 13.62
C THR A 50 -9.58 -3.32 12.92
N GLY A 51 -9.12 -2.95 11.74
CA GLY A 51 -9.70 -1.91 10.91
C GLY A 51 -10.22 -2.46 9.59
N TYR A 52 -11.17 -1.75 8.99
CA TYR A 52 -11.80 -2.14 7.73
C TYR A 52 -11.85 -0.96 6.78
N VAL A 53 -11.64 -1.25 5.49
CA VAL A 53 -11.83 -0.30 4.39
C VAL A 53 -12.83 -0.88 3.43
N TYR A 54 -13.87 -0.13 3.13
CA TYR A 54 -14.89 -0.44 2.13
C TYR A 54 -14.65 0.39 0.89
N TYR A 55 -15.07 -0.09 -0.25
CA TYR A 55 -14.92 0.61 -1.51
C TYR A 55 -16.17 0.48 -2.38
N SER A 56 -16.59 1.60 -2.96
CA SER A 56 -17.45 1.64 -4.13
C SER A 56 -17.02 2.76 -5.08
N GLU A 57 -17.34 2.60 -6.35
CA GLU A 57 -17.19 3.65 -7.35
C GLU A 57 -18.51 4.42 -7.45
N GLU A 58 -18.44 5.69 -7.14
CA GLU A 58 -19.59 6.60 -7.19
C GLU A 58 -19.28 7.76 -8.15
N ARG A 59 -20.19 8.71 -8.27
CA ARG A 59 -20.02 9.86 -9.13
C ARG A 59 -20.27 11.17 -8.38
N HIS A 60 -19.56 12.20 -8.83
CA HIS A 60 -19.68 13.54 -8.31
C HIS A 60 -19.73 14.55 -9.45
N LYS A 61 -20.71 15.43 -9.42
CA LYS A 61 -20.81 16.53 -10.38
C LYS A 61 -19.98 17.71 -9.91
N MET A 62 -18.88 17.95 -10.61
CA MET A 62 -17.94 19.03 -10.26
C MET A 62 -18.44 20.39 -10.76
N GLU A 63 -18.17 21.42 -9.99
CA GLU A 63 -18.26 22.79 -10.49
C GLU A 63 -17.22 23.02 -11.61
N PRO A 64 -17.57 23.78 -12.67
CA PRO A 64 -16.67 24.00 -13.82
C PRO A 64 -15.29 24.56 -13.45
N ALA A 65 -15.19 25.32 -12.36
CA ALA A 65 -13.92 25.86 -11.87
C ALA A 65 -12.97 24.73 -11.37
N LEU A 66 -13.51 23.70 -10.73
CA LEU A 66 -12.76 22.54 -10.24
C LEU A 66 -12.28 21.65 -11.38
N LEU A 67 -13.12 21.49 -12.43
CA LEU A 67 -12.69 20.81 -13.66
C LEU A 67 -11.49 21.48 -14.31
N LYS A 68 -11.44 22.82 -14.31
CA LYS A 68 -10.28 23.56 -14.81
C LYS A 68 -9.02 23.29 -13.99
N THR A 69 -9.14 23.11 -12.68
CA THR A 69 -8.05 22.69 -11.82
C THR A 69 -7.58 21.30 -12.21
N GLY A 70 -8.50 20.34 -12.36
CA GLY A 70 -8.21 18.99 -12.86
C GLY A 70 -7.54 18.99 -14.23
N GLU A 71 -7.99 19.84 -15.15
CA GLU A 71 -7.37 20.00 -16.48
C GLU A 71 -5.93 20.50 -16.40
N THR A 72 -5.64 21.41 -15.48
CA THR A 72 -4.29 21.93 -15.28
C THR A 72 -3.35 20.84 -14.72
N LEU A 73 -3.86 20.00 -13.84
CA LEU A 73 -3.12 18.88 -13.22
C LEU A 73 -2.92 17.74 -14.22
N ALA A 74 -3.98 17.34 -14.90
CA ALA A 74 -3.96 16.35 -15.98
C ALA A 74 -3.09 16.80 -17.16
N GLY A 75 -3.07 18.09 -17.47
CA GLY A 75 -2.30 18.65 -18.59
C GLY A 75 -0.79 18.46 -18.47
N LYS A 76 -0.25 18.28 -17.26
CA LYS A 76 1.18 18.01 -17.04
C LYS A 76 1.61 16.64 -17.55
N ASN A 77 0.71 15.66 -17.61
CA ASN A 77 0.99 14.27 -18.01
C ASN A 77 0.20 13.81 -19.23
N LYS A 78 -0.60 14.68 -19.84
CA LYS A 78 -1.55 14.35 -20.93
C LYS A 78 -0.87 13.77 -22.18
N GLU A 79 0.41 14.09 -22.39
CA GLU A 79 1.20 13.53 -23.51
C GLU A 79 1.44 12.03 -23.35
N ASN A 80 1.44 11.54 -22.10
CA ASN A 80 1.67 10.13 -21.78
C ASN A 80 0.37 9.31 -21.65
N TRP A 81 -0.80 9.96 -21.79
CA TRP A 81 -2.06 9.28 -21.65
C TRP A 81 -2.36 8.32 -22.80
N THR A 82 -2.87 7.17 -22.46
CA THR A 82 -3.45 6.23 -23.42
C THR A 82 -4.70 6.83 -24.08
N ASP A 83 -5.13 6.26 -25.19
CA ASP A 83 -6.35 6.70 -25.86
C ASP A 83 -7.60 6.49 -24.98
N TYR A 84 -7.61 5.45 -24.13
CA TYR A 84 -8.64 5.20 -23.15
C TYR A 84 -8.72 6.32 -22.09
N GLU A 85 -7.59 6.73 -21.52
CA GLU A 85 -7.52 7.82 -20.54
C GLU A 85 -7.97 9.15 -21.14
N LYS A 86 -7.60 9.43 -22.38
CA LYS A 86 -8.08 10.62 -23.12
C LYS A 86 -9.59 10.58 -23.31
N GLN A 87 -10.16 9.42 -23.64
CA GLN A 87 -11.60 9.25 -23.78
C GLN A 87 -12.33 9.51 -22.47
N ILE A 88 -11.89 8.93 -21.36
CA ILE A 88 -12.48 9.16 -20.02
C ILE A 88 -12.46 10.64 -19.65
N TRP A 89 -11.36 11.33 -19.98
CA TRP A 89 -11.27 12.77 -19.73
C TRP A 89 -12.26 13.60 -20.55
N GLU A 90 -12.44 13.27 -21.84
CA GLU A 90 -13.43 13.95 -22.68
C GLU A 90 -14.86 13.67 -22.22
N GLU A 91 -15.17 12.47 -21.77
CA GLU A 91 -16.47 12.12 -21.15
C GLU A 91 -16.68 12.92 -19.86
N THR A 92 -15.68 13.01 -18.98
CA THR A 92 -15.72 13.80 -17.74
C THR A 92 -16.02 15.28 -18.04
N LYS A 93 -15.39 15.86 -19.07
CA LYS A 93 -15.64 17.26 -19.47
C LYS A 93 -17.03 17.49 -20.06
N ALA A 94 -17.58 16.48 -20.73
CA ALA A 94 -18.86 16.62 -21.43
C ALA A 94 -20.05 16.83 -20.47
N ASP A 95 -20.02 16.17 -19.32
CA ASP A 95 -21.09 16.23 -18.32
C ASP A 95 -20.68 16.82 -16.95
N ASN A 96 -19.42 17.22 -16.80
CA ASN A 96 -18.80 17.69 -15.57
C ASN A 96 -18.85 16.67 -14.42
N THR A 97 -18.91 15.38 -14.75
CA THR A 97 -19.02 14.31 -13.75
C THR A 97 -17.68 13.59 -13.61
N VAL A 98 -17.16 13.53 -12.40
CA VAL A 98 -15.94 12.83 -12.05
C VAL A 98 -16.25 11.54 -11.29
N LYS A 99 -15.39 10.54 -11.49
CA LYS A 99 -15.39 9.31 -10.71
C LYS A 99 -15.00 9.62 -9.27
N VAL A 100 -15.68 8.98 -8.32
CA VAL A 100 -15.35 9.05 -6.89
C VAL A 100 -15.00 7.68 -6.39
N HIS A 101 -13.83 7.55 -5.83
CA HIS A 101 -13.46 6.43 -4.96
C HIS A 101 -14.06 6.70 -3.58
N PHE A 102 -15.19 6.09 -3.32
CA PHE A 102 -15.92 6.26 -2.08
C PHE A 102 -15.52 5.18 -1.09
N LEU A 103 -14.80 5.59 -0.05
CA LEU A 103 -14.25 4.68 0.95
C LEU A 103 -15.02 4.81 2.26
N GLY A 104 -15.48 3.68 2.79
CA GLY A 104 -15.91 3.56 4.18
C GLY A 104 -14.74 3.12 5.04
N ILE A 105 -14.46 3.79 6.15
CA ILE A 105 -13.36 3.47 7.04
C ILE A 105 -13.80 3.31 8.48
N SER A 106 -13.20 2.33 9.16
CA SER A 106 -13.36 2.17 10.60
C SER A 106 -12.46 3.12 11.40
N GLU A 107 -12.69 3.25 12.72
CA GLU A 107 -11.88 4.09 13.61
C GLU A 107 -10.39 3.73 13.57
N ALA A 108 -10.06 2.42 13.54
CA ALA A 108 -8.67 1.99 13.48
C ALA A 108 -7.96 2.48 12.21
N VAL A 109 -8.65 2.51 11.05
CA VAL A 109 -8.10 3.05 9.81
C VAL A 109 -8.03 4.57 9.84
N PHE A 110 -9.04 5.24 10.41
CA PHE A 110 -9.00 6.69 10.62
C PHE A 110 -7.77 7.14 11.43
N ASP A 111 -7.34 6.34 12.40
CA ASP A 111 -6.13 6.61 13.16
C ASP A 111 -4.84 6.50 12.35
N MET A 112 -4.86 5.75 11.25
CA MET A 112 -3.71 5.56 10.34
C MET A 112 -3.59 6.66 9.28
N LEU A 113 -4.58 7.55 9.13
CA LEU A 113 -4.56 8.59 8.11
C LEU A 113 -3.45 9.60 8.36
N GLU A 114 -2.79 10.01 7.29
CA GLU A 114 -1.83 11.12 7.31
C GLU A 114 -2.55 12.43 6.97
N TRP A 115 -2.67 13.31 7.97
CA TRP A 115 -3.44 14.53 7.86
C TRP A 115 -2.65 15.70 7.29
N LYS A 116 -3.28 16.44 6.39
CA LYS A 116 -2.82 17.74 5.95
C LYS A 116 -3.43 18.82 6.84
N GLY A 117 -2.71 19.19 7.89
CA GLY A 117 -3.20 20.14 8.89
C GLY A 117 -3.70 19.47 10.16
N GLU A 118 -4.73 20.01 10.77
CA GLU A 118 -5.26 19.53 12.05
C GLU A 118 -6.16 18.31 11.86
N LYS A 119 -5.90 17.24 12.61
CA LYS A 119 -6.74 16.04 12.65
C LYS A 119 -8.05 16.34 13.38
N CYS A 120 -9.19 16.05 12.74
CA CYS A 120 -10.47 16.10 13.42
C CYS A 120 -10.65 14.93 14.42
N SER A 121 -11.62 15.03 15.32
CA SER A 121 -11.94 13.92 16.22
C SER A 121 -12.76 12.85 15.51
N TRP A 122 -12.54 11.57 15.88
CA TRP A 122 -13.39 10.48 15.44
C TRP A 122 -14.86 10.70 15.79
N ASP A 123 -15.14 11.22 17.01
CA ASP A 123 -16.52 11.49 17.45
C ASP A 123 -17.27 12.48 16.56
N THR A 124 -16.57 13.46 15.99
CA THR A 124 -17.19 14.37 15.01
C THR A 124 -17.37 13.69 13.66
N PHE A 125 -16.34 12.96 13.19
CA PHE A 125 -16.38 12.29 11.89
C PHE A 125 -17.44 11.18 11.85
N LYS A 126 -17.58 10.37 12.87
CA LYS A 126 -18.54 9.25 12.94
C LYS A 126 -20.02 9.66 12.87
N SER A 127 -20.34 10.97 12.95
CA SER A 127 -21.71 11.45 12.70
C SER A 127 -22.24 11.09 11.32
N GLY A 128 -21.35 10.88 10.34
CA GLY A 128 -21.72 10.62 8.96
C GLY A 128 -22.14 11.86 8.16
N ASP A 129 -21.96 13.07 8.74
CA ASP A 129 -22.30 14.33 8.06
C ASP A 129 -21.11 14.92 7.29
N TYR A 130 -19.94 14.32 7.44
CA TYR A 130 -18.69 14.82 6.89
C TYR A 130 -17.98 13.80 6.03
N VAL A 131 -17.20 14.32 5.07
CA VAL A 131 -16.19 13.56 4.32
C VAL A 131 -14.79 14.09 4.63
N ILE A 132 -13.82 13.18 4.59
CA ILE A 132 -12.40 13.50 4.47
C ILE A 132 -12.05 13.33 3.00
N VAL A 133 -11.41 14.33 2.40
CA VAL A 133 -10.96 14.26 1.00
C VAL A 133 -9.50 13.84 0.97
N ASP A 134 -9.15 12.88 0.13
CA ASP A 134 -7.76 12.52 -0.10
C ASP A 134 -7.06 13.60 -0.92
N TYR A 135 -5.87 14.01 -0.51
CA TYR A 135 -5.04 14.99 -1.19
C TYR A 135 -3.86 14.36 -1.94
N SER A 136 -3.72 13.05 -1.89
CA SER A 136 -2.63 12.35 -2.58
C SER A 136 -3.00 12.09 -4.04
N ASP A 137 -2.07 12.37 -4.92
CA ASP A 137 -2.04 11.76 -6.25
C ASP A 137 -0.86 10.79 -6.29
N LYS A 138 -1.15 9.51 -6.48
CA LYS A 138 -0.13 8.44 -6.53
C LYS A 138 0.92 8.66 -7.62
N TYR A 139 0.64 9.52 -8.58
CA TYR A 139 1.44 9.74 -9.79
C TYR A 139 2.08 11.13 -9.87
N THR A 140 1.73 12.04 -8.99
CA THR A 140 2.32 13.37 -8.95
C THR A 140 3.09 13.58 -7.65
N GLU A 141 4.29 14.15 -7.75
CA GLU A 141 5.08 14.55 -6.57
C GLU A 141 4.45 15.72 -5.80
N GLN A 142 3.30 16.23 -6.25
CA GLN A 142 2.62 17.36 -5.63
C GLN A 142 1.22 16.95 -5.20
N PRO A 143 0.89 17.10 -3.90
CA PRO A 143 -0.46 16.85 -3.40
C PRO A 143 -1.46 17.76 -4.09
N VAL A 144 -2.57 17.17 -4.54
CA VAL A 144 -3.66 17.88 -5.19
C VAL A 144 -4.87 17.88 -4.29
N SER A 145 -5.35 19.07 -3.94
CA SER A 145 -6.59 19.23 -3.20
C SER A 145 -7.64 19.83 -4.11
N TYR A 146 -8.72 19.09 -4.36
CA TYR A 146 -9.89 19.61 -5.06
C TYR A 146 -10.84 20.37 -4.14
N TYR A 147 -10.91 19.96 -2.87
CA TYR A 147 -11.78 20.52 -1.85
C TYR A 147 -10.99 20.83 -0.59
N GLN A 148 -11.39 21.91 0.09
CA GLN A 148 -10.79 22.34 1.34
C GLN A 148 -11.77 22.15 2.50
N SER A 149 -11.25 22.08 3.71
CA SER A 149 -12.09 22.04 4.92
C SER A 149 -13.08 23.21 4.97
N GLY A 150 -14.33 22.89 5.29
CA GLY A 150 -15.45 23.84 5.35
C GLY A 150 -16.27 23.94 4.06
N GLU A 151 -15.81 23.36 2.95
CA GLU A 151 -16.60 23.29 1.70
C GLU A 151 -17.64 22.18 1.77
N THR A 152 -18.59 22.21 0.84
CA THR A 152 -19.63 21.18 0.71
C THR A 152 -19.31 20.26 -0.46
N PHE A 153 -19.34 18.95 -0.20
CA PHE A 153 -19.16 17.89 -1.18
C PHE A 153 -20.51 17.22 -1.47
N LYS A 154 -20.97 17.31 -2.72
CA LYS A 154 -22.25 16.73 -3.14
C LYS A 154 -22.04 15.36 -3.75
N MET A 155 -22.58 14.34 -3.10
CA MET A 155 -22.43 12.96 -3.50
C MET A 155 -23.65 12.48 -4.26
N GLU A 156 -23.42 11.77 -5.39
CA GLU A 156 -24.44 11.03 -6.13
C GLU A 156 -24.08 9.55 -6.12
N TYR A 157 -24.99 8.75 -5.57
CA TYR A 157 -24.79 7.31 -5.43
C TYR A 157 -25.40 6.55 -6.61
N GLY A 158 -24.81 5.41 -6.97
CA GLY A 158 -25.29 4.55 -8.05
C GLY A 158 -26.73 4.06 -7.86
N ASN A 159 -27.26 4.08 -6.64
CA ASN A 159 -28.65 3.77 -6.31
C ASN A 159 -29.63 4.97 -6.46
N GLY A 160 -29.14 6.11 -6.97
CA GLY A 160 -29.93 7.33 -7.19
C GLY A 160 -30.11 8.22 -5.95
N LYS A 161 -29.57 7.86 -4.81
CA LYS A 161 -29.53 8.74 -3.64
C LYS A 161 -28.56 9.89 -3.86
N GLN A 162 -28.81 11.00 -3.19
CA GLN A 162 -27.91 12.16 -3.14
C GLN A 162 -27.76 12.60 -1.70
N LYS A 163 -26.55 13.03 -1.33
CA LYS A 163 -26.29 13.62 -0.02
C LYS A 163 -25.20 14.67 -0.12
N ASP A 164 -25.41 15.76 0.61
CA ASP A 164 -24.41 16.81 0.79
C ASP A 164 -23.65 16.56 2.09
N TYR A 165 -22.32 16.58 2.01
CA TYR A 165 -21.41 16.43 3.14
C TYR A 165 -20.61 17.70 3.35
N GLY A 166 -20.28 18.01 4.60
CA GLY A 166 -19.24 18.99 4.89
C GLY A 166 -17.86 18.34 4.69
N VAL A 167 -16.93 19.02 4.07
CA VAL A 167 -15.51 18.60 4.05
C VAL A 167 -14.90 18.95 5.38
N ILE A 168 -14.56 17.94 6.21
CA ILE A 168 -14.01 18.16 7.54
C ILE A 168 -12.48 18.35 7.53
N GLY A 169 -11.81 17.84 6.49
CA GLY A 169 -10.38 17.95 6.34
C GLY A 169 -9.84 17.17 5.16
N GLU A 170 -8.54 17.25 4.99
CA GLU A 170 -7.81 16.53 3.96
C GLU A 170 -6.84 15.55 4.63
N ALA A 171 -6.86 14.30 4.21
CA ALA A 171 -5.93 13.29 4.71
C ALA A 171 -5.61 12.26 3.63
N MET A 172 -4.43 11.67 3.71
CA MET A 172 -3.97 10.62 2.81
C MET A 172 -4.22 9.25 3.43
N MET A 173 -4.82 8.37 2.64
CA MET A 173 -4.95 6.95 2.99
C MET A 173 -3.58 6.27 2.94
N PRO A 174 -3.25 5.38 3.88
CA PRO A 174 -2.06 4.52 3.74
C PRO A 174 -2.06 3.78 2.40
N TYR A 175 -0.94 3.80 1.70
CA TYR A 175 -0.82 3.27 0.34
C TYR A 175 -1.36 1.84 0.19
N SER A 176 -1.11 0.98 1.18
CA SER A 176 -1.56 -0.43 1.15
C SER A 176 -3.06 -0.61 1.33
N LEU A 177 -3.76 0.39 1.89
CA LEU A 177 -5.19 0.36 2.17
C LEU A 177 -6.04 1.19 1.19
N ASP A 178 -5.38 1.86 0.26
CA ASP A 178 -6.05 2.65 -0.76
C ASP A 178 -6.46 1.80 -1.96
N TYR A 179 -7.28 2.36 -2.84
CA TYR A 179 -7.68 1.73 -4.10
C TYR A 179 -6.45 1.32 -4.92
N PRO A 180 -6.33 0.05 -5.32
CA PRO A 180 -5.06 -0.49 -5.82
C PRO A 180 -4.76 -0.13 -7.28
N TYR A 181 -5.75 0.37 -8.03
CA TYR A 181 -5.59 0.67 -9.44
C TYR A 181 -5.48 2.16 -9.72
N ALA A 182 -4.80 2.47 -10.82
CA ALA A 182 -4.70 3.83 -11.32
C ALA A 182 -5.96 4.22 -12.08
N ASP A 183 -6.49 5.38 -11.74
CA ASP A 183 -7.52 6.06 -12.51
C ASP A 183 -7.00 7.39 -13.06
N THR A 184 -7.59 7.88 -14.14
CA THR A 184 -7.08 9.06 -14.83
C THR A 184 -7.52 10.36 -14.16
N VAL A 185 -8.79 10.41 -13.77
CA VAL A 185 -9.42 11.57 -13.10
C VAL A 185 -10.42 11.03 -12.08
N TYR A 186 -10.12 11.21 -10.83
CA TYR A 186 -10.96 10.76 -9.73
C TYR A 186 -10.78 11.65 -8.51
N ILE A 187 -11.68 11.53 -7.58
CA ILE A 187 -11.58 12.11 -6.24
C ILE A 187 -11.78 10.96 -5.25
N THR A 188 -10.88 10.79 -4.31
CA THR A 188 -11.08 9.85 -3.20
C THR A 188 -11.67 10.59 -2.03
N VAL A 189 -12.78 10.09 -1.49
CA VAL A 189 -13.39 10.58 -0.27
C VAL A 189 -13.63 9.46 0.70
N MET A 190 -13.45 9.75 1.97
CA MET A 190 -13.62 8.81 3.07
C MET A 190 -14.78 9.25 3.96
N VAL A 191 -15.59 8.27 4.36
CA VAL A 191 -16.69 8.41 5.34
C VAL A 191 -16.56 7.32 6.40
N PRO A 192 -17.23 7.42 7.56
CA PRO A 192 -17.31 6.32 8.51
C PRO A 192 -17.93 5.07 7.87
N GLU A 193 -17.49 3.87 8.28
CA GLU A 193 -18.00 2.60 7.75
C GLU A 193 -19.53 2.47 7.85
N GLU A 194 -20.12 2.96 8.93
CA GLU A 194 -21.58 2.93 9.11
C GLU A 194 -22.31 3.81 8.11
N GLU A 195 -21.78 4.99 7.81
CA GLU A 195 -22.32 5.87 6.78
C GLU A 195 -22.19 5.24 5.39
N TYR A 196 -21.03 4.65 5.10
CA TYR A 196 -20.81 3.92 3.83
C TYR A 196 -21.86 2.83 3.64
N ILE A 197 -22.05 1.97 4.64
CA ILE A 197 -23.04 0.87 4.60
C ILE A 197 -24.46 1.42 4.43
N THR A 198 -24.80 2.51 5.13
CA THR A 198 -26.11 3.14 5.06
C THR A 198 -26.42 3.64 3.65
N GLN A 199 -25.46 4.24 2.99
CA GLN A 199 -25.66 4.83 1.66
C GLN A 199 -25.61 3.81 0.53
N THR A 200 -24.66 2.88 0.57
CA THR A 200 -24.43 1.90 -0.50
C THR A 200 -25.21 0.59 -0.31
N GLY A 201 -25.51 0.22 0.93
CA GLY A 201 -26.05 -1.10 1.30
C GLY A 201 -25.00 -2.22 1.30
N ASN A 202 -23.75 -1.92 0.91
CA ASN A 202 -22.68 -2.91 0.87
C ASN A 202 -22.06 -3.09 2.27
N GLN A 203 -22.13 -4.32 2.80
CA GLN A 203 -21.63 -4.69 4.12
C GLN A 203 -20.26 -5.37 4.09
N SER A 204 -19.74 -5.68 2.90
CA SER A 204 -18.46 -6.36 2.74
C SER A 204 -17.35 -5.35 2.50
N ALA A 205 -16.23 -5.52 3.22
CA ALA A 205 -15.08 -4.64 3.10
C ALA A 205 -14.12 -5.10 1.99
N MET A 206 -13.36 -4.15 1.47
CA MET A 206 -12.26 -4.37 0.54
C MET A 206 -11.03 -4.91 1.27
N TYR A 207 -10.69 -4.30 2.40
CA TYR A 207 -9.55 -4.66 3.24
C TYR A 207 -9.93 -4.87 4.69
N ALA A 208 -9.22 -5.77 5.35
CA ALA A 208 -9.09 -5.82 6.80
C ALA A 208 -7.64 -5.59 7.18
N ALA A 209 -7.38 -4.67 8.09
CA ALA A 209 -6.08 -4.33 8.64
C ALA A 209 -6.05 -4.72 10.12
N ILE A 210 -5.09 -5.53 10.54
CA ILE A 210 -5.05 -6.09 11.89
C ILE A 210 -3.68 -5.83 12.50
N ASP A 211 -3.67 -5.19 13.67
CA ASP A 211 -2.50 -5.08 14.51
C ASP A 211 -2.56 -6.14 15.63
N ALA A 212 -1.48 -6.85 15.82
CA ALA A 212 -1.34 -7.84 16.87
C ALA A 212 -0.93 -7.17 18.20
N LYS A 213 -1.36 -7.74 19.30
CA LYS A 213 -0.77 -7.41 20.60
C LYS A 213 0.72 -7.73 20.57
N LYS A 214 1.49 -6.97 21.32
CA LYS A 214 2.96 -7.08 21.31
C LYS A 214 3.46 -8.50 21.51
N GLY A 215 4.08 -9.06 20.49
CA GLY A 215 4.66 -10.40 20.48
C GLY A 215 3.69 -11.52 20.14
N GLU A 216 2.43 -11.23 19.82
CA GLU A 216 1.38 -12.20 19.50
C GLU A 216 1.16 -12.39 17.98
N ASP A 217 2.06 -11.85 17.15
CA ASP A 217 1.94 -11.93 15.67
C ASP A 217 1.73 -13.36 15.16
N LYS A 218 2.43 -14.34 15.75
CA LYS A 218 2.31 -15.75 15.32
C LYS A 218 0.93 -16.32 15.64
N GLN A 219 0.40 -16.01 16.80
CA GLN A 219 -0.92 -16.45 17.26
C GLN A 219 -2.02 -15.84 16.39
N VAL A 220 -1.91 -14.53 16.06
CA VAL A 220 -2.83 -13.88 15.11
C VAL A 220 -2.75 -14.56 13.74
N LYS A 221 -1.54 -14.88 13.23
CA LYS A 221 -1.39 -15.60 11.98
C LYS A 221 -2.07 -16.97 12.02
N GLU A 222 -1.81 -17.76 13.05
CA GLU A 222 -2.42 -19.09 13.22
C GLU A 222 -3.95 -19.00 13.34
N TYR A 223 -4.45 -17.97 14.00
CA TYR A 223 -5.89 -17.72 14.09
C TYR A 223 -6.51 -17.44 12.71
N ILE A 224 -5.90 -16.55 11.92
CA ILE A 224 -6.35 -16.22 10.56
C ILE A 224 -6.30 -17.47 9.67
N ASP A 225 -5.18 -18.19 9.65
CA ASP A 225 -4.97 -19.37 8.83
C ASP A 225 -6.04 -20.44 9.13
N LYS A 226 -6.37 -20.64 10.40
CA LYS A 226 -7.32 -21.67 10.86
C LYS A 226 -8.78 -21.28 10.64
N ASN A 227 -9.15 -20.03 10.92
CA ASN A 227 -10.55 -19.63 11.03
C ASN A 227 -11.05 -18.86 9.79
N VAL A 228 -10.14 -18.31 8.98
CA VAL A 228 -10.48 -17.56 7.77
C VAL A 228 -10.05 -18.30 6.53
N LEU A 229 -8.74 -18.58 6.37
CA LEU A 229 -8.21 -19.09 5.10
C LEU A 229 -8.60 -20.52 4.80
N LYS A 230 -8.82 -21.33 5.83
CA LYS A 230 -9.20 -22.74 5.63
C LYS A 230 -10.50 -22.92 4.85
N GLU A 231 -11.42 -21.98 4.95
CA GLU A 231 -12.75 -22.03 4.34
C GLU A 231 -12.93 -20.97 3.22
N ASN A 232 -11.92 -20.13 2.97
CA ASN A 232 -12.00 -19.01 2.03
C ASN A 232 -10.73 -18.93 1.17
N ASP A 233 -10.64 -19.74 0.13
CA ASP A 233 -9.50 -19.82 -0.78
C ASP A 233 -9.23 -18.52 -1.55
N MET A 234 -10.21 -17.61 -1.63
CA MET A 234 -10.11 -16.35 -2.35
C MET A 234 -9.57 -15.20 -1.50
N ILE A 235 -9.31 -15.43 -0.21
CA ILE A 235 -8.73 -14.41 0.66
C ILE A 235 -7.22 -14.53 0.65
N ASN A 236 -6.57 -13.40 0.34
CA ASN A 236 -5.12 -13.24 0.45
C ASN A 236 -4.77 -12.58 1.78
N VAL A 237 -3.64 -12.99 2.36
CA VAL A 237 -3.10 -12.40 3.59
C VAL A 237 -1.68 -11.96 3.36
N SER A 238 -1.43 -10.69 3.54
CA SER A 238 -0.10 -10.11 3.61
C SER A 238 0.27 -9.85 5.07
N SER A 239 1.48 -10.21 5.49
CA SER A 239 1.92 -9.98 6.86
C SER A 239 3.34 -9.46 6.95
N VAL A 240 3.59 -8.66 7.98
CA VAL A 240 4.93 -8.18 8.33
C VAL A 240 5.86 -9.36 8.66
N LEU A 241 5.34 -10.46 9.25
CA LEU A 241 6.10 -11.67 9.50
C LEU A 241 6.67 -12.29 8.22
N ASP A 242 5.80 -12.46 7.21
CA ASP A 242 6.20 -13.08 5.94
C ASP A 242 7.11 -12.15 5.14
N MET A 243 6.91 -10.84 5.22
CA MET A 243 7.81 -9.84 4.66
C MET A 243 9.20 -9.90 5.29
N LYS A 244 9.29 -9.94 6.64
CA LYS A 244 10.55 -10.10 7.37
C LYS A 244 11.26 -11.39 6.99
N ALA A 245 10.52 -12.49 6.90
CA ALA A 245 11.09 -13.79 6.52
C ALA A 245 11.61 -13.78 5.07
N SER A 246 10.89 -13.15 4.15
CA SER A 246 11.29 -13.01 2.75
C SER A 246 12.51 -12.11 2.59
N PHE A 247 12.55 -10.99 3.30
CA PHE A 247 13.71 -10.10 3.32
C PHE A 247 14.95 -10.77 3.87
N ARG A 248 14.84 -11.52 4.99
CA ARG A 248 15.97 -12.30 5.55
C ARG A 248 16.48 -13.33 4.56
N ARG A 249 15.59 -14.04 3.85
CA ARG A 249 15.99 -15.00 2.80
C ARG A 249 16.70 -14.31 1.65
N PHE A 250 16.22 -13.15 1.23
CA PHE A 250 16.83 -12.36 0.17
C PHE A 250 18.23 -11.90 0.55
N VAL A 251 18.39 -11.26 1.70
CA VAL A 251 19.68 -10.79 2.23
C VAL A 251 20.64 -11.96 2.47
N GLY A 252 20.13 -13.08 2.99
CA GLY A 252 20.93 -14.29 3.20
C GLY A 252 21.57 -14.84 1.93
N LYS A 253 20.87 -14.76 0.78
CA LYS A 253 21.45 -15.15 -0.52
C LYS A 253 22.63 -14.25 -0.91
N TYR A 254 22.55 -12.95 -0.68
CA TYR A 254 23.66 -12.03 -0.96
C TYR A 254 24.86 -12.25 -0.04
N TYR A 255 24.64 -12.51 1.25
CA TYR A 255 25.73 -12.88 2.16
C TYR A 255 26.43 -14.18 1.74
N MET A 256 25.67 -15.17 1.25
CA MET A 256 26.23 -16.43 0.76
C MET A 256 27.10 -16.18 -0.49
N ILE A 257 26.63 -15.41 -1.46
CA ILE A 257 27.38 -15.07 -2.68
C ILE A 257 28.63 -14.27 -2.33
N GLY A 258 28.50 -13.24 -1.49
CA GLY A 258 29.64 -12.43 -1.03
C GLY A 258 30.67 -13.24 -0.27
N GLY A 259 30.22 -14.11 0.64
CA GLY A 259 31.09 -15.03 1.36
C GLY A 259 31.86 -15.99 0.44
N PHE A 260 31.21 -16.55 -0.56
CA PHE A 260 31.83 -17.40 -1.56
C PHE A 260 32.91 -16.65 -2.37
N LEU A 261 32.64 -15.41 -2.78
CA LEU A 261 33.64 -14.56 -3.45
C LEU A 261 34.85 -14.28 -2.57
N VAL A 262 34.66 -13.99 -1.28
CA VAL A 262 35.75 -13.78 -0.33
C VAL A 262 36.60 -15.02 -0.20
N VAL A 263 36.02 -16.22 -0.12
CA VAL A 263 36.74 -17.47 -0.08
C VAL A 263 37.59 -17.69 -1.34
N ILE A 264 37.01 -17.43 -2.52
CA ILE A 264 37.77 -17.56 -3.79
C ILE A 264 38.95 -16.59 -3.80
N LEU A 265 38.75 -15.33 -3.43
CA LEU A 265 39.82 -14.32 -3.39
C LEU A 265 40.91 -14.71 -2.38
N ALA A 266 40.53 -15.27 -1.23
CA ALA A 266 41.50 -15.79 -0.25
C ALA A 266 42.33 -16.94 -0.84
N PHE A 267 41.70 -17.89 -1.55
CA PHE A 267 42.43 -18.96 -2.23
C PHE A 267 43.40 -18.42 -3.28
N ILE A 268 42.98 -17.46 -4.12
CA ILE A 268 43.85 -16.84 -5.12
C ILE A 268 45.04 -16.16 -4.42
N GLY A 269 44.79 -15.41 -3.34
CA GLY A 269 45.85 -14.78 -2.55
C GLY A 269 46.88 -15.78 -1.99
N ILE A 270 46.39 -16.87 -1.42
CA ILE A 270 47.22 -17.94 -0.88
C ILE A 270 48.05 -18.60 -2.01
N MET A 271 47.44 -18.92 -3.13
CA MET A 271 48.15 -19.53 -4.28
C MET A 271 49.22 -18.59 -4.84
N ASN A 272 48.93 -17.29 -4.95
CA ASN A 272 49.92 -16.30 -5.38
C ASN A 272 51.06 -16.18 -4.39
N PHE A 273 50.78 -16.21 -3.09
CA PHE A 273 51.83 -16.21 -2.06
C PHE A 273 52.74 -17.43 -2.18
N PHE A 274 52.18 -18.64 -2.30
CA PHE A 274 52.99 -19.87 -2.49
C PHE A 274 53.81 -19.82 -3.76
N ASN A 275 53.24 -19.35 -4.88
CA ASN A 275 53.93 -19.26 -6.14
C ASN A 275 55.13 -18.29 -6.07
N THR A 276 54.91 -17.11 -5.48
CA THR A 276 55.96 -16.08 -5.28
C THR A 276 57.05 -16.61 -4.36
N THR A 277 56.71 -17.26 -3.25
CA THR A 277 57.65 -17.83 -2.29
C THR A 277 58.47 -18.97 -2.93
N ALA A 278 57.82 -19.88 -3.64
CA ALA A 278 58.51 -20.98 -4.35
C ALA A 278 59.48 -20.44 -5.39
N THR A 279 59.06 -19.46 -6.20
CA THR A 279 59.92 -18.83 -7.20
C THR A 279 61.14 -18.14 -6.56
N SER A 280 60.97 -17.44 -5.43
CA SER A 280 62.02 -16.77 -4.69
C SER A 280 63.05 -17.78 -4.14
N VAL A 281 62.55 -18.89 -3.55
CA VAL A 281 63.43 -19.96 -3.03
C VAL A 281 64.24 -20.64 -4.15
N ILE A 282 63.62 -20.94 -5.28
CA ILE A 282 64.28 -21.56 -6.44
C ILE A 282 65.36 -20.61 -7.01
N SER A 283 65.04 -19.30 -7.13
CA SER A 283 65.99 -18.28 -7.60
C SER A 283 67.21 -18.19 -6.70
N ARG A 284 67.02 -18.13 -5.39
CA ARG A 284 68.14 -18.11 -4.41
C ARG A 284 68.96 -19.35 -4.41
N LYS A 285 68.39 -20.57 -4.57
CA LYS A 285 69.12 -21.81 -4.74
C LYS A 285 70.01 -21.77 -5.98
N LYS A 286 69.56 -21.22 -7.10
CA LYS A 286 70.35 -21.08 -8.33
C LYS A 286 71.52 -20.09 -8.13
N GLU A 287 71.31 -18.97 -7.44
CA GLU A 287 72.37 -17.98 -7.12
C GLU A 287 73.40 -18.56 -6.21
N LEU A 288 73.03 -19.33 -5.16
CA LEU A 288 74.00 -20.02 -4.27
C LEU A 288 74.79 -21.08 -5.00
N ALA A 289 74.18 -21.89 -5.88
CA ALA A 289 74.87 -22.89 -6.68
C ALA A 289 75.87 -22.31 -7.70
N LEU A 290 75.60 -21.05 -8.20
CA LEU A 290 76.56 -20.32 -9.04
C LEU A 290 77.76 -19.80 -8.21
N LEU A 291 77.59 -19.43 -6.95
CA LEU A 291 78.66 -18.99 -6.05
C LEU A 291 79.56 -20.12 -5.59
N ASP A 292 78.99 -21.33 -5.48
CA ASP A 292 79.80 -22.54 -5.12
C ASP A 292 80.69 -23.05 -6.25
N VAL A 293 80.52 -22.60 -7.49
CA VAL A 293 81.32 -23.01 -8.65
C VAL A 293 82.35 -21.95 -9.06
N MET A 294 82.34 -20.78 -8.42
CA MET A 294 83.36 -19.73 -8.58
C MET A 294 84.45 -19.88 -7.51
#